data_2527ad10e8d8f3ee1ac3d33f0f2ffda8
#
_entry.id   2527ad10e8d8f3ee1ac3d33f0f2ffda8
#
_cell.length_a   1.000
_cell.length_b   1.000
_cell.length_c   1.000
_cell.angle_alpha   90.00
_cell.angle_beta   90.00
_cell.angle_gamma   90.00
#
_symmetry.space_group_name_H-M   'P 1'
#
loop_
_entity.id
_entity.type
_entity.pdbx_description
1 polymer ?
#
loop_
_entity_poly.entity_id
_entity_poly.type
_entity_poly.pdbx_seq_one_letter_code
_entity_poly.pdbx_strand_id
1 'polypeptide(L)'
;MSKKIVVITGSPRKDGNSFAMTDAFIQAAEAKGHQVTRFDAAMRRVGGCRACETCFKTGKACSFDDDFNAVAPAILEADAVVFTMPVYWYSIPAQIKGVIDRLYSFCVAGKDVAGKECAMIVCCEEEDPSVMDGVRIPLERSAALLNWKMAGEVLVPGVLKPGDIAKTDGCQQAAALAESF
;
A
#
# COMPACT_ATOMS: atom_id res chain seq x y z
N MET A 1 -6.31 13.13 -16.24
CA MET A 1 -7.55 13.35 -15.45
C MET A 1 -7.24 13.20 -13.96
N SER A 2 -7.95 13.92 -13.07
CA SER A 2 -7.76 13.73 -11.61
C SER A 2 -8.21 12.34 -11.19
N LYS A 3 -7.43 11.66 -10.36
CA LYS A 3 -7.72 10.32 -9.82
C LYS A 3 -7.86 10.39 -8.30
N LYS A 4 -8.64 9.45 -7.73
CA LYS A 4 -8.65 9.15 -6.30
C LYS A 4 -7.62 8.07 -6.02
N ILE A 5 -6.59 8.38 -5.25
CA ILE A 5 -5.48 7.47 -4.92
C ILE A 5 -5.52 7.16 -3.42
N VAL A 6 -5.56 5.89 -3.05
CA VAL A 6 -5.39 5.46 -1.67
C VAL A 6 -3.95 5.00 -1.46
N VAL A 7 -3.24 5.63 -0.53
CA VAL A 7 -1.88 5.24 -0.13
C VAL A 7 -1.94 4.54 1.21
N ILE A 8 -1.53 3.27 1.25
CA ILE A 8 -1.54 2.44 2.46
C ILE A 8 -0.09 2.23 2.90
N THR A 9 0.26 2.67 4.12
CA THR A 9 1.62 2.58 4.64
C THR A 9 1.76 1.46 5.66
N GLY A 10 2.92 0.76 5.65
CA GLY A 10 3.20 -0.35 6.55
C GLY A 10 4.24 -0.06 7.64
N SER A 11 4.88 1.12 7.64
CA SER A 11 5.89 1.46 8.63
C SER A 11 5.29 2.07 9.89
N PRO A 12 5.74 1.68 11.10
CA PRO A 12 5.42 2.38 12.35
C PRO A 12 6.28 3.63 12.59
N ARG A 13 7.35 3.84 11.81
CA ARG A 13 8.32 4.94 12.00
C ARG A 13 7.96 6.12 11.11
N LYS A 14 7.43 7.20 11.72
CA LYS A 14 7.02 8.42 10.99
C LYS A 14 8.20 9.18 10.37
N ASP A 15 9.38 9.06 10.93
CA ASP A 15 10.65 9.62 10.44
C ASP A 15 11.46 8.61 9.61
N GLY A 16 10.86 7.48 9.26
CA GLY A 16 11.51 6.39 8.53
C GLY A 16 11.65 6.64 7.03
N ASN A 17 12.54 5.87 6.40
CA ASN A 17 12.87 5.97 4.98
C ASN A 17 11.64 5.77 4.08
N SER A 18 10.80 4.77 4.37
CA SER A 18 9.57 4.53 3.61
C SER A 18 8.54 5.66 3.75
N PHE A 19 8.48 6.34 4.92
CA PHE A 19 7.61 7.52 5.08
C PHE A 19 8.08 8.69 4.22
N ALA A 20 9.39 8.96 4.17
CA ALA A 20 9.93 10.02 3.32
C ALA A 20 9.60 9.79 1.83
N MET A 21 9.73 8.56 1.34
CA MET A 21 9.31 8.20 -0.03
C MET A 21 7.80 8.34 -0.22
N THR A 22 7.01 7.92 0.78
CA THR A 22 5.55 8.08 0.76
C THR A 22 5.15 9.53 0.63
N ASP A 23 5.77 10.41 1.42
CA ASP A 23 5.49 11.84 1.42
C ASP A 23 5.87 12.48 0.07
N ALA A 24 7.01 12.07 -0.52
CA ALA A 24 7.42 12.52 -1.84
C ALA A 24 6.43 12.11 -2.94
N PHE A 25 5.93 10.87 -2.90
CA PHE A 25 4.89 10.41 -3.82
C PHE A 25 3.60 11.22 -3.66
N ILE A 26 3.11 11.38 -2.41
CA ILE A 26 1.87 12.08 -2.13
C ILE A 26 1.93 13.53 -2.61
N GLN A 27 3.02 14.25 -2.28
CA GLN A 27 3.21 15.63 -2.71
C GLN A 27 3.19 15.76 -4.23
N ALA A 28 3.86 14.86 -4.95
CA ALA A 28 3.87 14.86 -6.40
C ALA A 28 2.48 14.54 -6.99
N ALA A 29 1.76 13.56 -6.44
CA ALA A 29 0.42 13.21 -6.89
C ALA A 29 -0.59 14.34 -6.66
N GLU A 30 -0.55 15.00 -5.50
CA GLU A 30 -1.40 16.16 -5.19
C GLU A 30 -1.07 17.36 -6.06
N ALA A 31 0.20 17.62 -6.35
CA ALA A 31 0.63 18.68 -7.27
C ALA A 31 0.10 18.48 -8.70
N LYS A 32 -0.17 17.24 -9.10
CA LYS A 32 -0.83 16.90 -10.38
C LYS A 32 -2.35 16.96 -10.32
N GLY A 33 -2.93 17.30 -9.16
CA GLY A 33 -4.37 17.45 -8.96
C GLY A 33 -5.09 16.14 -8.63
N HIS A 34 -4.37 15.07 -8.26
CA HIS A 34 -4.99 13.86 -7.73
C HIS A 34 -5.49 14.08 -6.30
N GLN A 35 -6.53 13.34 -5.90
CA GLN A 35 -7.04 13.31 -4.54
C GLN A 35 -6.41 12.13 -3.81
N VAL A 36 -5.58 12.39 -2.80
CA VAL A 36 -4.87 11.33 -2.07
C VAL A 36 -5.50 11.11 -0.70
N THR A 37 -5.83 9.85 -0.41
CA THR A 37 -6.23 9.39 0.92
C THR A 37 -5.12 8.51 1.49
N ARG A 38 -4.49 8.94 2.58
CA ARG A 38 -3.44 8.19 3.28
C ARG A 38 -4.00 7.37 4.43
N PHE A 39 -3.60 6.11 4.52
CA PHE A 39 -3.91 5.21 5.62
C PHE A 39 -2.65 4.57 6.18
N ASP A 40 -2.24 5.02 7.37
CA ASP A 40 -1.05 4.50 8.06
C ASP A 40 -1.42 3.23 8.85
N ALA A 41 -1.37 2.06 8.21
CA ALA A 41 -1.83 0.79 8.79
C ALA A 41 -1.14 0.44 10.11
N ALA A 42 0.15 0.78 10.26
CA ALA A 42 0.89 0.53 11.49
C ALA A 42 0.45 1.41 12.68
N MET A 43 -0.29 2.50 12.43
CA MET A 43 -0.87 3.38 13.44
C MET A 43 -2.34 3.04 13.72
N ARG A 44 -2.85 1.99 13.11
CA ARG A 44 -4.25 1.58 13.16
C ARG A 44 -4.38 0.16 13.69
N ARG A 45 -5.55 -0.13 14.21
CA ARG A 45 -5.88 -1.48 14.66
C ARG A 45 -6.53 -2.25 13.52
N VAL A 46 -5.72 -3.00 12.76
CA VAL A 46 -6.19 -3.88 11.68
C VAL A 46 -5.67 -5.29 11.95
N GLY A 47 -6.56 -6.19 12.35
CA GLY A 47 -6.22 -7.59 12.56
C GLY A 47 -6.21 -8.40 11.26
N GLY A 48 -5.62 -9.59 11.27
CA GLY A 48 -5.63 -10.51 10.13
C GLY A 48 -7.03 -11.01 9.78
N CYS A 49 -7.26 -11.40 8.54
CA CYS A 49 -8.50 -12.03 8.11
C CYS A 49 -8.69 -13.38 8.82
N ARG A 50 -9.92 -13.68 9.27
CA ARG A 50 -10.28 -14.95 9.93
C ARG A 50 -11.08 -15.88 9.04
N ALA A 51 -11.20 -15.59 7.76
CA ALA A 51 -11.93 -16.39 6.78
C ALA A 51 -13.37 -16.77 7.22
N CYS A 52 -14.04 -15.86 7.94
CA CYS A 52 -15.39 -16.11 8.48
C CYS A 52 -16.52 -15.90 7.44
N GLU A 53 -16.22 -15.34 6.27
CA GLU A 53 -17.11 -15.09 5.14
C GLU A 53 -18.39 -14.29 5.48
N THR A 54 -18.31 -13.47 6.53
CA THR A 54 -19.41 -12.57 6.93
C THR A 54 -19.23 -11.12 6.41
N CYS A 55 -18.33 -10.93 5.44
CA CYS A 55 -18.02 -9.65 4.85
C CYS A 55 -19.28 -8.97 4.29
N PHE A 56 -19.44 -7.69 4.58
CA PHE A 56 -20.60 -6.84 4.20
C PHE A 56 -21.98 -7.28 4.73
N LYS A 57 -22.09 -8.41 5.42
CA LYS A 57 -23.38 -8.88 6.00
C LYS A 57 -23.89 -7.99 7.14
N THR A 58 -22.98 -7.22 7.78
CA THR A 58 -23.32 -6.29 8.88
C THR A 58 -23.40 -4.83 8.41
N GLY A 59 -23.37 -4.58 7.10
CA GLY A 59 -23.28 -3.23 6.53
C GLY A 59 -21.87 -2.63 6.53
N LYS A 60 -20.88 -3.31 7.16
CA LYS A 60 -19.46 -2.94 7.15
C LYS A 60 -18.68 -3.91 6.27
N ALA A 61 -17.56 -3.47 5.71
CA ALA A 61 -16.72 -4.29 4.85
C ALA A 61 -16.21 -5.55 5.55
N CYS A 62 -15.91 -5.45 6.83
CA CYS A 62 -15.60 -6.58 7.70
C CYS A 62 -16.50 -6.58 8.92
N SER A 63 -16.95 -7.75 9.37
CA SER A 63 -17.76 -7.92 10.58
C SER A 63 -16.99 -7.62 11.88
N PHE A 64 -15.65 -7.64 11.83
CA PHE A 64 -14.83 -7.21 12.96
C PHE A 64 -14.78 -5.70 13.03
N ASP A 65 -14.97 -5.17 14.23
CA ASP A 65 -14.97 -3.73 14.47
C ASP A 65 -13.53 -3.24 14.69
N ASP A 66 -12.85 -2.95 13.57
CA ASP A 66 -11.51 -2.38 13.55
C ASP A 66 -11.34 -1.40 12.36
N ASP A 67 -10.16 -0.80 12.28
CA ASP A 67 -9.88 0.31 11.36
C ASP A 67 -9.85 -0.10 9.86
N PHE A 68 -9.93 -1.40 9.51
CA PHE A 68 -10.14 -1.78 8.12
C PHE A 68 -11.44 -1.22 7.57
N ASN A 69 -12.50 -1.16 8.39
CA ASN A 69 -13.78 -0.60 7.99
C ASN A 69 -13.72 0.90 7.67
N ALA A 70 -12.71 1.60 8.17
CA ALA A 70 -12.49 3.01 7.83
C ALA A 70 -11.82 3.20 6.46
N VAL A 71 -10.91 2.28 6.06
CA VAL A 71 -10.20 2.40 4.77
C VAL A 71 -10.92 1.71 3.62
N ALA A 72 -11.72 0.69 3.89
CA ALA A 72 -12.37 -0.12 2.86
C ALA A 72 -13.27 0.69 1.90
N PRO A 73 -14.07 1.68 2.35
CA PRO A 73 -14.84 2.54 1.44
C PRO A 73 -13.93 3.33 0.48
N ALA A 74 -12.83 3.88 0.99
CA ALA A 74 -11.88 4.61 0.16
C ALA A 74 -11.23 3.70 -0.90
N ILE A 75 -10.88 2.46 -0.53
CA ILE A 75 -10.34 1.48 -1.50
C ILE A 75 -11.39 1.14 -2.57
N LEU A 76 -12.66 1.00 -2.20
CA LEU A 76 -13.73 0.73 -3.17
C LEU A 76 -13.88 1.86 -4.20
N GLU A 77 -13.79 3.11 -3.75
CA GLU A 77 -13.95 4.30 -4.59
C GLU A 77 -12.68 4.72 -5.32
N ALA A 78 -11.52 4.19 -4.94
CA ALA A 78 -10.24 4.58 -5.52
C ALA A 78 -10.12 4.17 -7.00
N ASP A 79 -9.43 5.00 -7.77
CA ASP A 79 -8.92 4.67 -9.10
C ASP A 79 -7.59 3.92 -9.00
N ALA A 80 -6.82 4.19 -7.93
CA ALA A 80 -5.52 3.58 -7.69
C ALA A 80 -5.25 3.29 -6.21
N VAL A 81 -4.45 2.24 -5.94
CA VAL A 81 -3.99 1.88 -4.59
C VAL A 81 -2.47 1.74 -4.60
N VAL A 82 -1.80 2.49 -3.73
CA VAL A 82 -0.34 2.47 -3.59
C VAL A 82 0.04 1.91 -2.23
N PHE A 83 0.85 0.86 -2.22
CA PHE A 83 1.36 0.25 -1.00
C PHE A 83 2.78 0.72 -0.72
N THR A 84 3.04 1.26 0.48
CA THR A 84 4.37 1.75 0.85
C THR A 84 4.84 1.10 2.14
N MET A 85 6.06 0.53 2.15
CA MET A 85 6.52 -0.21 3.32
C MET A 85 8.02 -0.51 3.31
N PRO A 86 8.63 -0.74 4.49
CA PRO A 86 9.91 -1.42 4.56
C PRO A 86 9.72 -2.93 4.39
N VAL A 87 10.79 -3.67 4.12
CA VAL A 87 10.80 -5.12 4.24
C VAL A 87 10.95 -5.51 5.71
N TYR A 88 10.11 -6.41 6.22
CA TYR A 88 10.27 -7.02 7.54
C TYR A 88 10.41 -8.53 7.40
N TRP A 89 11.55 -9.06 7.87
CA TRP A 89 11.84 -10.50 7.75
C TRP A 89 11.56 -11.05 6.35
N TYR A 90 12.14 -10.40 5.35
CA TYR A 90 12.02 -10.76 3.92
C TYR A 90 10.59 -10.75 3.38
N SER A 91 9.66 -10.04 4.03
CA SER A 91 8.24 -10.06 3.63
C SER A 91 7.52 -8.74 3.96
N ILE A 92 6.22 -8.74 3.67
CA ILE A 92 5.28 -7.66 3.96
C ILE A 92 5.13 -7.50 5.48
N PRO A 93 5.28 -6.30 6.05
CA PRO A 93 5.02 -6.05 7.47
C PRO A 93 3.62 -6.48 7.89
N ALA A 94 3.49 -7.11 9.06
CA ALA A 94 2.22 -7.65 9.56
C ALA A 94 1.09 -6.60 9.61
N GLN A 95 1.42 -5.35 9.89
CA GLN A 95 0.46 -4.25 10.01
C GLN A 95 -0.27 -3.99 8.69
N ILE A 96 0.46 -3.88 7.59
CA ILE A 96 -0.13 -3.65 6.27
C ILE A 96 -0.69 -4.95 5.68
N LYS A 97 -0.10 -6.11 6.05
CA LYS A 97 -0.59 -7.41 5.62
C LYS A 97 -2.03 -7.67 6.07
N GLY A 98 -2.40 -7.19 7.26
CA GLY A 98 -3.79 -7.25 7.72
C GLY A 98 -4.77 -6.55 6.79
N VAL A 99 -4.40 -5.42 6.21
CA VAL A 99 -5.21 -4.71 5.20
C VAL A 99 -5.28 -5.52 3.91
N ILE A 100 -4.13 -6.01 3.43
CA ILE A 100 -4.03 -6.79 2.18
C ILE A 100 -4.89 -8.06 2.26
N ASP A 101 -4.80 -8.82 3.35
CA ASP A 101 -5.60 -10.04 3.54
C ASP A 101 -7.10 -9.76 3.53
N ARG A 102 -7.50 -8.57 3.96
CA ARG A 102 -8.91 -8.19 3.99
C ARG A 102 -9.45 -7.63 2.70
N LEU A 103 -8.63 -7.43 1.66
CA LEU A 103 -9.12 -7.21 0.30
C LEU A 103 -10.00 -8.37 -0.16
N TYR A 104 -9.80 -9.57 0.41
CA TYR A 104 -10.68 -10.72 0.25
C TYR A 104 -12.16 -10.42 0.54
N SER A 105 -12.46 -9.45 1.40
CA SER A 105 -13.84 -9.05 1.71
C SER A 105 -14.61 -8.56 0.48
N PHE A 106 -13.93 -7.91 -0.45
CA PHE A 106 -14.54 -7.44 -1.70
C PHE A 106 -14.91 -8.61 -2.61
N CYS A 107 -14.03 -9.62 -2.71
CA CYS A 107 -14.29 -10.83 -3.48
C CYS A 107 -15.51 -11.60 -2.91
N VAL A 108 -15.54 -11.84 -1.60
CA VAL A 108 -16.65 -12.55 -0.94
C VAL A 108 -17.98 -11.84 -1.12
N ALA A 109 -17.98 -10.53 -1.10
CA ALA A 109 -19.20 -9.73 -1.26
C ALA A 109 -19.55 -9.40 -2.71
N GLY A 110 -18.78 -9.90 -3.69
CA GLY A 110 -19.00 -9.59 -5.12
C GLY A 110 -18.91 -8.10 -5.44
N LYS A 111 -18.06 -7.36 -4.70
CA LYS A 111 -17.83 -5.94 -4.97
C LYS A 111 -16.95 -5.78 -6.21
N ASP A 112 -17.36 -4.89 -7.09
CA ASP A 112 -16.52 -4.54 -8.24
C ASP A 112 -15.33 -3.67 -7.78
N VAL A 113 -14.16 -4.26 -7.83
CA VAL A 113 -12.88 -3.60 -7.55
C VAL A 113 -11.91 -3.73 -8.73
N ALA A 114 -12.34 -4.30 -9.84
CA ALA A 114 -11.52 -4.49 -11.02
C ALA A 114 -11.11 -3.16 -11.68
N GLY A 115 -10.06 -3.22 -12.51
CA GLY A 115 -9.63 -2.10 -13.36
C GLY A 115 -8.87 -0.99 -12.64
N LYS A 116 -8.64 -1.11 -11.32
CA LYS A 116 -7.82 -0.14 -10.59
C LYS A 116 -6.35 -0.26 -10.98
N GLU A 117 -5.62 0.83 -10.78
CA GLU A 117 -4.16 0.81 -10.83
C GLU A 117 -3.58 0.47 -9.46
N CYS A 118 -2.41 -0.17 -9.45
CA CYS A 118 -1.70 -0.53 -8.22
C CYS A 118 -0.22 -0.19 -8.37
N ALA A 119 0.40 0.31 -7.32
CA ALA A 119 1.84 0.50 -7.27
C ALA A 119 2.41 0.16 -5.90
N MET A 120 3.73 -0.02 -5.83
CA MET A 120 4.42 -0.24 -4.57
C MET A 120 5.67 0.63 -4.45
N ILE A 121 5.96 1.05 -3.20
CA ILE A 121 7.17 1.77 -2.81
C ILE A 121 7.76 1.02 -1.62
N VAL A 122 8.91 0.39 -1.82
CA VAL A 122 9.51 -0.52 -0.84
C VAL A 122 10.96 -0.14 -0.59
N CYS A 123 11.41 -0.25 0.65
CA CYS A 123 12.83 -0.13 0.99
C CYS A 123 13.27 -1.24 1.93
N CYS A 124 14.56 -1.55 1.93
CA CYS A 124 15.15 -2.53 2.82
C CYS A 124 16.57 -2.13 3.26
N GLU A 125 17.04 -2.77 4.33
CA GLU A 125 18.38 -2.56 4.88
C GLU A 125 19.46 -3.16 3.99
N GLU A 126 19.21 -4.35 3.45
CA GLU A 126 20.20 -5.09 2.68
C GLU A 126 20.43 -4.47 1.29
N GLU A 127 21.67 -4.61 0.78
CA GLU A 127 22.07 -4.09 -0.54
C GLU A 127 21.51 -4.94 -1.70
N ASP A 128 21.21 -6.22 -1.44
CA ASP A 128 20.65 -7.11 -2.46
C ASP A 128 19.16 -6.81 -2.68
N PRO A 129 18.76 -6.30 -3.85
CA PRO A 129 17.37 -5.98 -4.13
C PRO A 129 16.44 -7.21 -4.13
N SER A 130 16.97 -8.43 -4.28
CA SER A 130 16.16 -9.64 -4.28
C SER A 130 15.46 -9.91 -2.95
N VAL A 131 15.94 -9.33 -1.85
CA VAL A 131 15.26 -9.43 -0.55
C VAL A 131 13.88 -8.78 -0.53
N MET A 132 13.59 -7.92 -1.50
CA MET A 132 12.26 -7.30 -1.67
C MET A 132 11.26 -8.19 -2.42
N ASP A 133 11.69 -9.33 -2.97
CA ASP A 133 10.81 -10.26 -3.69
C ASP A 133 9.69 -10.80 -2.80
N GLY A 134 9.95 -10.97 -1.50
CA GLY A 134 8.93 -11.36 -0.52
C GLY A 134 7.81 -10.32 -0.29
N VAL A 135 7.99 -9.10 -0.78
CA VAL A 135 6.97 -8.06 -0.84
C VAL A 135 6.41 -7.94 -2.25
N ARG A 136 7.28 -7.86 -3.25
CA ARG A 136 6.94 -7.63 -4.65
C ARG A 136 6.02 -8.71 -5.21
N ILE A 137 6.45 -9.98 -5.13
CA ILE A 137 5.71 -11.11 -5.73
C ILE A 137 4.29 -11.26 -5.13
N PRO A 138 4.08 -11.25 -3.79
CA PRO A 138 2.75 -11.32 -3.23
C PRO A 138 1.83 -10.16 -3.64
N LEU A 139 2.36 -8.93 -3.73
CA LEU A 139 1.56 -7.78 -4.16
C LEU A 139 1.17 -7.87 -5.64
N GLU A 140 2.10 -8.25 -6.52
CA GLU A 140 1.80 -8.49 -7.95
C GLU A 140 0.72 -9.56 -8.12
N ARG A 141 0.81 -10.67 -7.36
CA ARG A 141 -0.19 -11.74 -7.41
C ARG A 141 -1.55 -11.29 -6.89
N SER A 142 -1.56 -10.48 -5.82
CA SER A 142 -2.80 -9.91 -5.27
C SER A 142 -3.45 -8.93 -6.25
N ALA A 143 -2.66 -8.07 -6.88
CA ALA A 143 -3.13 -7.15 -7.90
C ALA A 143 -3.73 -7.91 -9.11
N ALA A 144 -3.01 -8.93 -9.59
CA ALA A 144 -3.50 -9.78 -10.69
C ALA A 144 -4.83 -10.48 -10.35
N LEU A 145 -4.97 -11.03 -9.13
CA LEU A 145 -6.21 -11.65 -8.66
C LEU A 145 -7.39 -10.68 -8.66
N LEU A 146 -7.14 -9.41 -8.32
CA LEU A 146 -8.15 -8.35 -8.26
C LEU A 146 -8.38 -7.66 -9.61
N ASN A 147 -7.73 -8.11 -10.69
CA ASN A 147 -7.69 -7.44 -11.99
C ASN A 147 -7.21 -5.98 -11.88
N TRP A 148 -6.23 -5.71 -11.03
CA TRP A 148 -5.57 -4.43 -10.92
C TRP A 148 -4.34 -4.39 -11.83
N LYS A 149 -4.10 -3.25 -12.46
CA LYS A 149 -2.95 -3.03 -13.32
C LYS A 149 -1.79 -2.47 -12.51
N MET A 150 -0.64 -3.14 -12.51
CA MET A 150 0.58 -2.56 -11.95
C MET A 150 1.00 -1.32 -12.76
N ALA A 151 0.98 -0.16 -12.12
CA ALA A 151 1.39 1.13 -12.70
C ALA A 151 2.89 1.36 -12.55
N GLY A 152 3.51 0.75 -11.54
CA GLY A 152 4.96 0.81 -11.33
C GLY A 152 5.38 0.35 -9.94
N GLU A 153 6.69 0.35 -9.72
CA GLU A 153 7.31 0.02 -8.46
C GLU A 153 8.54 0.88 -8.21
N VAL A 154 8.80 1.19 -6.94
CA VAL A 154 10.04 1.82 -6.47
C VAL A 154 10.63 0.90 -5.40
N LEU A 155 11.83 0.38 -5.65
CA LEU A 155 12.51 -0.58 -4.79
C LEU A 155 13.88 -0.01 -4.41
N VAL A 156 14.06 0.36 -3.14
CA VAL A 156 15.30 1.01 -2.66
C VAL A 156 16.00 0.13 -1.62
N PRO A 157 17.09 -0.55 -1.99
CA PRO A 157 17.94 -1.31 -1.08
C PRO A 157 18.89 -0.39 -0.28
N GLY A 158 19.56 -0.95 0.73
CA GLY A 158 20.68 -0.30 1.45
C GLY A 158 20.27 0.83 2.39
N VAL A 159 19.04 0.90 2.88
CA VAL A 159 18.59 1.99 3.80
C VAL A 159 18.07 1.44 5.12
N LEU A 160 18.80 1.67 6.21
CA LEU A 160 18.49 1.18 7.55
C LEU A 160 18.05 2.30 8.50
N LYS A 161 18.92 3.32 8.68
CA LYS A 161 18.69 4.38 9.65
C LYS A 161 17.74 5.43 9.10
N PRO A 162 16.91 6.08 9.93
CA PRO A 162 16.15 7.24 9.50
C PRO A 162 17.07 8.26 8.79
N GLY A 163 16.62 8.71 7.62
CA GLY A 163 17.38 9.66 6.80
C GLY A 163 18.36 9.02 5.81
N ASP A 164 18.64 7.72 5.83
CA ASP A 164 19.52 7.09 4.83
C ASP A 164 18.97 7.26 3.41
N ILE A 165 17.64 7.31 3.25
CA ILE A 165 16.97 7.52 1.96
C ILE A 165 17.42 8.83 1.27
N ALA A 166 17.84 9.85 2.03
CA ALA A 166 18.31 11.11 1.47
C ALA A 166 19.67 10.98 0.73
N LYS A 167 20.37 9.86 0.91
CA LYS A 167 21.61 9.52 0.20
C LYS A 167 21.38 8.77 -1.10
N THR A 168 20.11 8.49 -1.43
CA THR A 168 19.66 7.75 -2.61
C THR A 168 18.76 8.66 -3.45
N ASP A 169 18.35 8.18 -4.60
CA ASP A 169 17.32 8.82 -5.44
C ASP A 169 15.89 8.31 -5.16
N GLY A 170 15.69 7.52 -4.08
CA GLY A 170 14.43 6.87 -3.75
C GLY A 170 13.24 7.81 -3.63
N CYS A 171 13.42 8.99 -3.02
CA CYS A 171 12.35 9.99 -2.95
C CYS A 171 12.03 10.59 -4.34
N GLN A 172 13.04 10.76 -5.19
CA GLN A 172 12.85 11.24 -6.57
C GLN A 172 12.13 10.20 -7.42
N GLN A 173 12.49 8.92 -7.28
CA GLN A 173 11.79 7.81 -7.95
C GLN A 173 10.34 7.71 -7.47
N ALA A 174 10.09 7.85 -6.16
CA ALA A 174 8.74 7.86 -5.61
C ALA A 174 7.90 9.03 -6.14
N ALA A 175 8.48 10.23 -6.23
CA ALA A 175 7.80 11.37 -6.84
C ALA A 175 7.51 11.14 -8.33
N ALA A 176 8.50 10.61 -9.08
CA ALA A 176 8.34 10.29 -10.50
C ALA A 176 7.27 9.21 -10.75
N LEU A 177 7.08 8.24 -9.81
CA LEU A 177 6.02 7.24 -9.92
C LEU A 177 4.63 7.87 -10.01
N ALA A 178 4.41 9.06 -9.43
CA ALA A 178 3.13 9.78 -9.55
C ALA A 178 2.81 10.18 -11.01
N GLU A 179 3.79 10.18 -11.93
CA GLU A 179 3.56 10.42 -13.36
C GLU A 179 2.83 9.27 -14.05
N SER A 180 2.82 8.08 -13.43
CA SER A 180 2.18 6.88 -13.99
C SER A 180 0.66 6.85 -13.78
N PHE A 181 0.13 7.79 -12.99
CA PHE A 181 -1.28 7.94 -12.67
C PHE A 181 -1.89 9.17 -13.36
#